data_d2fcd2ec7b29c46ff5aca9d928eca634
#
_entry.id   d2fcd2ec7b29c46ff5aca9d928eca634
#
_cell.length_a   1.000
_cell.length_b   1.000
_cell.length_c   1.000
_cell.angle_alpha   90.00
_cell.angle_beta   90.00
_cell.angle_gamma   90.00
#
_symmetry.space_group_name_H-M   'P 1'
#
loop_
_entity.id
_entity.type
_entity.pdbx_description
1 polymer ?
#
loop_
_entity_poly.entity_id
_entity_poly.type
_entity_poly.pdbx_seq_one_letter_code
_entity_poly.pdbx_strand_id
1 'polypeptide(L)'
;MAGRNGEKAGWTVGWLGAFAWVAVVSVVFLAQARWVQGLAGLALVGLAVASIVSLAPWRHPSTRYWRLMIPLYVVLFASLPWAIWAWGGVMDTGLGWWSLCWLLPLLMPLGSIGGKRWSDDARPSAAVGADRQRR
;
A
#
# COMPACT_ATOMS: atom_id res chain seq x y z
N MET A 1 -24.27 5.77 9.56
CA MET A 1 -23.20 5.91 8.56
C MET A 1 -21.81 6.23 9.16
N ALA A 2 -21.67 6.28 10.45
CA ALA A 2 -20.38 6.59 11.11
C ALA A 2 -19.37 5.42 11.18
N GLY A 3 -19.72 4.21 10.74
CA GLY A 3 -18.99 2.99 11.09
C GLY A 3 -17.75 2.61 10.24
N ARG A 4 -17.50 3.23 9.10
CA ARG A 4 -16.43 2.76 8.18
C ARG A 4 -15.24 3.72 8.00
N ASN A 5 -15.18 4.76 8.83
CA ASN A 5 -14.05 5.70 8.77
C ASN A 5 -12.73 5.05 9.20
N GLY A 6 -12.78 4.09 10.14
CA GLY A 6 -11.61 3.32 10.55
C GLY A 6 -11.01 2.48 9.43
N GLU A 7 -11.84 1.85 8.59
CA GLU A 7 -11.37 1.06 7.44
C GLU A 7 -10.73 1.94 6.36
N LYS A 8 -11.32 3.12 6.11
CA LYS A 8 -10.74 4.11 5.19
C LYS A 8 -9.39 4.61 5.69
N ALA A 9 -9.33 4.95 6.99
CA ALA A 9 -8.08 5.36 7.63
C ALA A 9 -7.04 4.23 7.58
N GLY A 10 -7.44 2.99 7.91
CA GLY A 10 -6.55 1.83 7.85
C GLY A 10 -5.95 1.61 6.46
N TRP A 11 -6.75 1.68 5.40
CA TRP A 11 -6.28 1.61 4.03
C TRP A 11 -5.27 2.71 3.71
N THR A 12 -5.68 3.96 3.96
CA THR A 12 -4.86 5.12 3.58
C THR A 12 -3.57 5.19 4.37
N VAL A 13 -3.65 5.09 5.70
CA VAL A 13 -2.48 5.19 6.59
C VAL A 13 -1.55 3.98 6.40
N GLY A 14 -2.11 2.77 6.22
CA GLY A 14 -1.32 1.57 5.98
C GLY A 14 -0.45 1.70 4.72
N TRP A 15 -1.04 2.11 3.60
CA TRP A 15 -0.28 2.28 2.36
C TRP A 15 0.64 3.50 2.37
N LEU A 16 0.23 4.63 2.97
CA LEU A 16 1.13 5.78 3.13
C LEU A 16 2.33 5.41 4.01
N GLY A 17 2.12 4.64 5.07
CA GLY A 17 3.21 4.13 5.91
C GLY A 17 4.19 3.26 5.13
N ALA A 18 3.68 2.41 4.22
CA ALA A 18 4.52 1.57 3.37
C ALA A 18 5.44 2.37 2.43
N PHE A 19 5.07 3.60 2.04
CA PHE A 19 5.87 4.47 1.17
C PHE A 19 6.60 5.59 1.91
N ALA A 20 6.39 5.76 3.21
CA ALA A 20 7.01 6.84 4.00
C ALA A 20 8.54 6.80 3.95
N TRP A 21 9.13 5.59 3.96
CA TRP A 21 10.59 5.43 3.86
C TRP A 21 11.14 5.93 2.52
N VAL A 22 10.42 5.72 1.41
CA VAL A 22 10.81 6.23 0.08
C VAL A 22 10.84 7.76 0.10
N ALA A 23 9.83 8.40 0.71
CA ALA A 23 9.77 9.84 0.85
C ALA A 23 10.94 10.38 1.67
N VAL A 24 11.23 9.77 2.83
CA VAL A 24 12.34 10.18 3.69
C VAL A 24 13.68 10.07 2.97
N VAL A 25 13.94 8.91 2.34
CA VAL A 25 15.19 8.67 1.59
C VAL A 25 15.32 9.64 0.42
N SER A 26 14.24 9.95 -0.29
CA SER A 26 14.24 10.91 -1.38
C SER A 26 14.64 12.32 -0.90
N VAL A 27 14.10 12.76 0.24
CA VAL A 27 14.46 14.04 0.85
C VAL A 27 15.94 14.07 1.26
N VAL A 28 16.45 12.98 1.83
CA VAL A 28 17.86 12.85 2.19
C VAL A 28 18.76 12.99 0.96
N PHE A 29 18.42 12.33 -0.16
CA PHE A 29 19.17 12.48 -1.40
C PHE A 29 19.13 13.91 -1.96
N LEU A 30 17.99 14.60 -1.87
CA LEU A 30 17.91 16.02 -2.26
C LEU A 30 18.81 16.91 -1.37
N ALA A 31 18.82 16.66 -0.07
CA ALA A 31 19.69 17.40 0.87
C ALA A 31 21.18 17.16 0.59
N GLN A 32 21.53 15.99 0.03
CA GLN A 32 22.89 15.65 -0.41
C GLN A 32 23.21 16.15 -1.83
N ALA A 33 22.38 16.98 -2.42
CA ALA A 33 22.48 17.46 -3.81
C ALA A 33 22.45 16.34 -4.89
N ARG A 34 21.92 15.15 -4.53
CA ARG A 34 21.73 14.03 -5.45
C ARG A 34 20.33 14.13 -6.09
N TRP A 35 20.17 15.13 -6.94
CA TRP A 35 18.87 15.56 -7.45
C TRP A 35 18.14 14.46 -8.23
N VAL A 36 18.86 13.69 -9.06
CA VAL A 36 18.25 12.65 -9.91
C VAL A 36 17.65 11.54 -9.05
N GLN A 37 18.38 11.08 -8.04
CA GLN A 37 17.91 10.03 -7.12
C GLN A 37 16.73 10.52 -6.27
N GLY A 38 16.83 11.75 -5.73
CA GLY A 38 15.79 12.32 -4.90
C GLY A 38 14.49 12.58 -5.68
N LEU A 39 14.57 13.18 -6.88
CA LEU A 39 13.40 13.44 -7.72
C LEU A 39 12.75 12.16 -8.23
N ALA A 40 13.55 11.14 -8.60
CA ALA A 40 13.02 9.83 -9.00
C ALA A 40 12.23 9.17 -7.85
N GLY A 41 12.75 9.24 -6.62
CA GLY A 41 12.03 8.71 -5.46
C GLY A 41 10.76 9.49 -5.14
N LEU A 42 10.78 10.84 -5.23
CA LEU A 42 9.56 11.64 -5.07
C LEU A 42 8.52 11.34 -6.15
N ALA A 43 8.94 11.04 -7.38
CA ALA A 43 8.02 10.62 -8.44
C ALA A 43 7.35 9.27 -8.09
N LEU A 44 8.09 8.32 -7.52
CA LEU A 44 7.52 7.06 -7.00
C LEU A 44 6.50 7.31 -5.88
N VAL A 45 6.81 8.21 -4.95
CA VAL A 45 5.88 8.59 -3.87
C VAL A 45 4.63 9.25 -4.45
N GLY A 46 4.77 10.14 -5.41
CA GLY A 46 3.63 10.77 -6.10
C GLY A 46 2.74 9.74 -6.79
N LEU A 47 3.35 8.77 -7.49
CA LEU A 47 2.64 7.68 -8.13
C LEU A 47 1.93 6.79 -7.11
N ALA A 48 2.58 6.51 -5.96
CA ALA A 48 1.98 5.76 -4.87
C ALA A 48 0.76 6.48 -4.29
N VAL A 49 0.87 7.77 -3.98
CA VAL A 49 -0.25 8.57 -3.46
C VAL A 49 -1.41 8.62 -4.47
N ALA A 50 -1.12 8.87 -5.74
CA ALA A 50 -2.14 8.84 -6.80
C ALA A 50 -2.84 7.48 -6.88
N SER A 51 -2.09 6.38 -6.77
CA SER A 51 -2.62 5.01 -6.77
C SER A 51 -3.49 4.75 -5.52
N ILE A 52 -3.05 5.15 -4.33
CA ILE A 52 -3.81 4.98 -3.07
C ILE A 52 -5.18 5.67 -3.17
N VAL A 53 -5.21 6.89 -3.69
CA VAL A 53 -6.45 7.68 -3.82
C VAL A 53 -7.35 7.14 -4.92
N SER A 54 -6.78 6.78 -6.08
CA SER A 54 -7.53 6.31 -7.24
C SER A 54 -8.12 4.92 -7.02
N LEU A 55 -7.36 4.02 -6.37
CA LEU A 55 -7.73 2.63 -6.14
C LEU A 55 -8.37 2.40 -4.77
N ALA A 56 -8.81 3.46 -4.10
CA ALA A 56 -9.47 3.37 -2.82
C ALA A 56 -10.70 2.43 -2.88
N PRO A 57 -10.84 1.43 -1.97
CA PRO A 57 -11.89 0.43 -2.03
C PRO A 57 -13.31 1.00 -2.03
N TRP A 58 -13.52 2.14 -1.36
CA TRP A 58 -14.83 2.82 -1.34
C TRP A 58 -15.23 3.45 -2.67
N ARG A 59 -14.28 3.64 -3.60
CA ARG A 59 -14.55 4.07 -4.98
C ARG A 59 -14.89 2.91 -5.90
N HIS A 60 -14.46 1.69 -5.52
CA HIS A 60 -14.65 0.47 -6.30
C HIS A 60 -15.26 -0.65 -5.43
N PRO A 61 -16.50 -0.47 -4.92
CA PRO A 61 -17.09 -1.35 -3.89
C PRO A 61 -17.30 -2.79 -4.37
N SER A 62 -17.45 -3.02 -5.67
CA SER A 62 -17.65 -4.34 -6.26
C SER A 62 -16.35 -5.05 -6.64
N THR A 63 -15.21 -4.34 -6.61
CA THR A 63 -13.93 -4.89 -7.01
C THR A 63 -13.27 -5.62 -5.84
N ARG A 64 -12.65 -6.77 -6.10
CA ARG A 64 -11.89 -7.51 -5.07
C ARG A 64 -10.66 -6.73 -4.65
N TYR A 65 -10.33 -6.75 -3.36
CA TYR A 65 -9.18 -6.02 -2.79
C TYR A 65 -7.85 -6.35 -3.47
N TRP A 66 -7.60 -7.62 -3.83
CA TRP A 66 -6.35 -8.01 -4.47
C TRP A 66 -6.09 -7.24 -5.78
N ARG A 67 -7.15 -6.97 -6.58
CA ARG A 67 -7.02 -6.18 -7.82
C ARG A 67 -6.64 -4.73 -7.56
N LEU A 68 -7.13 -4.17 -6.45
CA LEU A 68 -6.82 -2.80 -6.04
C LEU A 68 -5.42 -2.69 -5.42
N MET A 69 -4.92 -3.79 -4.83
CA MET A 69 -3.60 -3.86 -4.22
C MET A 69 -2.47 -4.07 -5.23
N ILE A 70 -2.72 -4.78 -6.35
CA ILE A 70 -1.66 -5.08 -7.33
C ILE A 70 -0.89 -3.84 -7.78
N PRO A 71 -1.52 -2.74 -8.25
CA PRO A 71 -0.77 -1.56 -8.68
C PRO A 71 0.08 -0.94 -7.57
N LEU A 72 -0.43 -0.96 -6.32
CA LEU A 72 0.32 -0.49 -5.15
C LEU A 72 1.54 -1.36 -4.87
N TYR A 73 1.41 -2.68 -4.96
CA TYR A 73 2.55 -3.59 -4.86
C TYR A 73 3.55 -3.39 -6.00
N VAL A 74 3.09 -3.15 -7.23
CA VAL A 74 3.98 -2.86 -8.36
C VAL A 74 4.83 -1.62 -8.07
N VAL A 75 4.23 -0.53 -7.58
CA VAL A 75 4.98 0.68 -7.21
C VAL A 75 5.92 0.41 -6.03
N LEU A 76 5.49 -0.36 -5.04
CA LEU A 76 6.31 -0.73 -3.88
C LEU A 76 7.52 -1.56 -4.31
N PHE A 77 7.33 -2.60 -5.14
CA PHE A 77 8.43 -3.39 -5.66
C PHE A 77 9.34 -2.61 -6.61
N ALA A 78 8.81 -1.63 -7.37
CA ALA A 78 9.62 -0.73 -8.17
C ALA A 78 10.49 0.21 -7.33
N SER A 79 10.09 0.52 -6.10
CA SER A 79 10.90 1.32 -5.19
C SER A 79 12.18 0.61 -4.71
N LEU A 80 12.22 -0.73 -4.74
CA LEU A 80 13.39 -1.50 -4.32
C LEU A 80 14.57 -1.36 -5.29
N PRO A 81 14.44 -1.63 -6.62
CA PRO A 81 15.54 -1.40 -7.56
C PRO A 81 15.91 0.08 -7.63
N TRP A 82 14.95 1.01 -7.46
CA TRP A 82 15.29 2.43 -7.32
C TRP A 82 16.20 2.67 -6.12
N ALA A 83 15.90 2.12 -4.96
CA ALA A 83 16.73 2.28 -3.77
C ALA A 83 18.12 1.69 -3.97
N ILE A 84 18.21 0.47 -4.49
CA ILE A 84 19.50 -0.20 -4.80
C ILE A 84 20.34 0.66 -5.73
N TRP A 85 19.75 1.16 -6.83
CA TRP A 85 20.44 2.05 -7.76
C TRP A 85 20.87 3.36 -7.10
N ALA A 86 20.00 3.96 -6.28
CA ALA A 86 20.26 5.23 -5.62
C ALA A 86 21.41 5.16 -4.61
N TRP A 87 21.60 4.01 -3.97
CA TRP A 87 22.73 3.75 -3.06
C TRP A 87 24.03 3.26 -3.73
N GLY A 88 24.07 3.12 -5.03
CA GLY A 88 25.29 2.73 -5.76
C GLY A 88 25.34 1.26 -6.19
N GLY A 89 24.30 0.50 -5.96
CA GLY A 89 24.15 -0.89 -6.37
C GLY A 89 24.13 -1.91 -5.23
N VAL A 90 23.96 -3.17 -5.59
CA VAL A 90 23.78 -4.28 -4.60
C VAL A 90 25.05 -4.49 -3.76
N MET A 91 26.23 -4.26 -4.33
CA MET A 91 27.51 -4.48 -3.63
C MET A 91 27.70 -3.53 -2.46
N ASP A 92 27.24 -2.28 -2.60
CA ASP A 92 27.43 -1.24 -1.59
C ASP A 92 26.34 -1.27 -0.49
N THR A 93 25.20 -1.88 -0.77
CA THR A 93 24.07 -1.95 0.20
C THR A 93 24.22 -3.07 1.22
N GLY A 94 25.11 -4.02 1.02
CA GLY A 94 25.24 -5.20 1.89
C GLY A 94 24.00 -6.11 1.90
N LEU A 95 23.05 -5.89 0.98
CA LEU A 95 21.80 -6.65 0.88
C LEU A 95 22.09 -8.02 0.22
N GLY A 96 22.03 -9.07 1.02
CA GLY A 96 22.00 -10.45 0.51
C GLY A 96 20.60 -10.89 0.14
N TRP A 97 20.48 -12.02 -0.56
CA TRP A 97 19.22 -12.66 -0.92
C TRP A 97 18.27 -12.87 0.28
N TRP A 98 18.81 -13.09 1.47
CA TRP A 98 18.05 -13.21 2.72
C TRP A 98 17.29 -11.95 3.10
N SER A 99 17.74 -10.77 2.68
CA SER A 99 17.04 -9.51 2.92
C SER A 99 15.67 -9.47 2.24
N LEU A 100 15.46 -10.24 1.17
CA LEU A 100 14.16 -10.37 0.50
C LEU A 100 13.11 -11.07 1.38
N CYS A 101 13.55 -11.91 2.33
CA CYS A 101 12.62 -12.56 3.26
C CYS A 101 11.86 -11.56 4.14
N TRP A 102 12.45 -10.40 4.42
CA TRP A 102 11.78 -9.33 5.16
C TRP A 102 10.60 -8.70 4.42
N LEU A 103 10.47 -8.97 3.12
CA LEU A 103 9.32 -8.52 2.33
C LEU A 103 8.11 -9.46 2.45
N LEU A 104 8.28 -10.69 2.95
CA LEU A 104 7.20 -11.66 3.08
C LEU A 104 6.03 -11.16 3.94
N PRO A 105 6.24 -10.51 5.11
CA PRO A 105 5.15 -9.96 5.90
C PRO A 105 4.31 -8.92 5.15
N LEU A 106 4.92 -8.22 4.17
CA LEU A 106 4.23 -7.23 3.34
C LEU A 106 3.16 -7.87 2.44
N LEU A 107 3.29 -9.15 2.11
CA LEU A 107 2.33 -9.90 1.29
C LEU A 107 1.16 -10.46 2.12
N MET A 108 1.23 -10.43 3.45
CA MET A 108 0.17 -10.93 4.33
C MET A 108 -1.22 -10.32 4.02
N PRO A 109 -1.37 -9.00 3.80
CA PRO A 109 -2.68 -8.42 3.49
C PRO A 109 -3.28 -8.98 2.21
N LEU A 110 -2.45 -9.32 1.22
CA LEU A 110 -2.91 -9.91 -0.04
C LEU A 110 -3.58 -11.27 0.20
N GLY A 111 -2.99 -12.10 1.06
CA GLY A 111 -3.53 -13.42 1.39
C GLY A 111 -4.74 -13.37 2.33
N SER A 112 -4.76 -12.45 3.30
CA SER A 112 -5.78 -12.40 4.35
C SER A 112 -7.06 -11.69 3.93
N ILE A 113 -6.97 -10.58 3.21
CA ILE A 113 -8.14 -9.76 2.83
C ILE A 113 -8.34 -9.64 1.31
N GLY A 114 -7.39 -10.11 0.51
CA GLY A 114 -7.42 -9.95 -0.95
C GLY A 114 -8.67 -10.51 -1.62
N GLY A 115 -9.25 -11.59 -1.09
CA GLY A 115 -10.46 -12.22 -1.62
C GLY A 115 -11.77 -11.47 -1.35
N LYS A 116 -11.76 -10.54 -0.37
CA LYS A 116 -12.96 -9.78 0.05
C LYS A 116 -13.24 -8.62 -0.91
N ARG A 117 -14.49 -8.10 -0.81
CA ARG A 117 -14.95 -6.89 -1.48
C ARG A 117 -15.43 -5.89 -0.44
N TRP A 118 -15.35 -4.61 -0.75
CA TRP A 118 -15.88 -3.56 0.12
C TRP A 118 -17.37 -3.74 0.41
N SER A 119 -18.15 -4.25 -0.56
CA SER A 119 -19.59 -4.50 -0.43
C SER A 119 -19.94 -5.68 0.48
N ASP A 120 -19.02 -6.61 0.73
CA ASP A 120 -19.31 -7.82 1.50
C ASP A 120 -19.51 -7.52 3.00
N ASP A 121 -18.77 -6.53 3.50
CA ASP A 121 -18.86 -6.09 4.91
C ASP A 121 -20.10 -5.19 5.20
N ALA A 122 -20.85 -4.80 4.17
CA ALA A 122 -22.08 -4.01 4.33
C ALA A 122 -23.32 -4.86 4.66
N ARG A 123 -23.24 -6.19 4.53
CA ARG A 123 -24.39 -7.12 4.65
C ARG A 123 -24.75 -7.65 6.06
N PRO A 124 -23.91 -7.63 7.11
CA PRO A 124 -24.24 -8.32 8.37
C PRO A 124 -25.41 -7.75 9.16
N SER A 125 -25.69 -6.45 9.03
CA SER A 125 -26.70 -5.79 9.87
C SER A 125 -28.16 -6.05 9.45
N ALA A 126 -28.40 -6.35 8.17
CA ALA A 126 -29.76 -6.56 7.67
C ALA A 126 -30.33 -7.94 8.04
N ALA A 127 -29.48 -8.97 8.07
CA ALA A 127 -29.90 -10.34 8.38
C ALA A 127 -30.24 -10.53 9.86
N VAL A 128 -29.48 -9.90 10.77
CA VAL A 128 -29.70 -9.97 12.23
C VAL A 128 -30.96 -9.19 12.63
N GLY A 129 -31.27 -8.09 11.95
CA GLY A 129 -32.48 -7.32 12.19
C GLY A 129 -33.78 -8.04 11.79
N ALA A 130 -33.74 -8.77 10.67
CA ALA A 130 -34.88 -9.52 10.15
C ALA A 130 -35.25 -10.74 11.03
N ASP A 131 -34.27 -11.40 11.65
CA ASP A 131 -34.50 -12.54 12.54
C ASP A 131 -35.08 -12.10 13.92
N ARG A 132 -34.72 -10.91 14.39
CA ARG A 132 -35.32 -10.34 15.63
C ARG A 132 -36.78 -9.89 15.48
N GLN A 133 -37.21 -9.54 14.27
CA GLN A 133 -38.61 -9.18 14.01
C GLN A 133 -39.53 -10.38 13.81
N ARG A 134 -38.97 -11.59 13.64
CA ARG A 134 -39.76 -12.83 13.48
C ARG A 134 -39.98 -13.60 14.80
N ARG A 135 -39.40 -13.16 15.90
CA ARG A 135 -39.59 -13.71 17.24
C ARG A 135 -40.46 -12.79 18.11
#